data_1e4661311a8770d5f21ade54b0ec3603
#
_entry.id   1e4661311a8770d5f21ade54b0ec3603
#
_cell.length_a   1.000
_cell.length_b   1.000
_cell.length_c   1.000
_cell.angle_alpha   90.00
_cell.angle_beta   90.00
_cell.angle_gamma   90.00
#
_symmetry.space_group_name_H-M   'P 1'
#
loop_
_entity.id
_entity.type
_entity.pdbx_description
1 polymer ?
#
loop_
_entity_poly.entity_id
_entity_poly.type
_entity_poly.pdbx_seq_one_letter_code
_entity_poly.pdbx_strand_id
1 'polypeptide(L)' 'MSANVYTIENLLVGKTYRSKTLTGEIVSAEKHPKGVWYENCESYLVEVRKPQGGYTFRTLAVRTND' A
#
# COMPACT_ATOMS: atom_id res chain seq x y z
N MET A 1 -18.20 -13.83 -11.31
CA MET A 1 -17.63 -12.98 -10.78
C MET A 1 -16.55 -13.37 -10.02
N SER A 2 -15.70 -12.75 -10.01
CA SER A 2 -14.56 -13.16 -9.42
C SER A 2 -14.25 -12.39 -8.22
N ALA A 3 -14.23 -13.01 -7.14
CA ALA A 3 -13.88 -12.37 -5.91
C ALA A 3 -12.44 -12.03 -5.85
N ASN A 4 -11.65 -12.58 -6.74
CA ASN A 4 -10.23 -12.37 -6.67
C ASN A 4 -9.81 -10.98 -6.99
N VAL A 5 -10.66 -10.21 -7.64
CA VAL A 5 -10.26 -8.88 -8.03
C VAL A 5 -10.20 -7.92 -6.87
N TYR A 6 -10.65 -8.34 -5.69
CA TYR A 6 -10.69 -7.44 -4.54
C TYR A 6 -9.59 -7.74 -3.53
N THR A 7 -8.42 -8.09 -4.01
CA THR A 7 -7.29 -8.20 -3.08
C THR A 7 -6.92 -6.83 -2.58
N ILE A 8 -6.27 -6.80 -1.42
CA ILE A 8 -5.85 -5.53 -0.84
C ILE A 8 -4.86 -4.83 -1.77
N GLU A 9 -3.97 -5.58 -2.39
CA GLU A 9 -3.02 -4.99 -3.33
C GLU A 9 -3.75 -4.24 -4.44
N ASN A 10 -4.78 -4.85 -5.00
CA ASN A 10 -5.53 -4.20 -6.06
C ASN A 10 -6.28 -2.97 -5.56
N LEU A 11 -6.74 -3.01 -4.33
CA LEU A 11 -7.46 -1.87 -3.80
C LEU A 11 -6.54 -0.70 -3.48
N LEU A 12 -5.29 -0.97 -3.18
CA LEU A 12 -4.35 0.10 -2.85
C LEU A 12 -3.86 0.85 -4.07
N VAL A 13 -3.74 0.18 -5.21
CA VAL A 13 -3.24 0.84 -6.40
C VAL A 13 -4.24 1.90 -6.83
N GLY A 14 -3.74 3.10 -7.09
CA GLY A 14 -4.58 4.24 -7.44
C GLY A 14 -4.98 5.10 -6.27
N LYS A 15 -4.75 4.63 -5.06
CA LYS A 15 -5.05 5.43 -3.89
C LYS A 15 -3.94 6.42 -3.61
N THR A 16 -4.23 7.40 -2.79
CA THR A 16 -3.24 8.39 -2.40
C THR A 16 -2.54 7.95 -1.13
N TYR A 17 -1.22 7.87 -1.18
CA TYR A 17 -0.41 7.67 0.01
C TYR A 17 -0.16 9.02 0.63
N ARG A 18 -0.38 9.14 1.93
CA ARG A 18 -0.22 10.42 2.60
C ARG A 18 0.51 10.22 3.91
N SER A 19 1.60 10.94 4.07
CA SER A 19 2.35 10.91 5.32
C SER A 19 2.86 12.31 5.58
N LYS A 20 3.60 12.48 6.68
CA LYS A 20 4.12 13.79 7.03
C LYS A 20 5.15 14.27 6.02
N THR A 21 5.85 13.37 5.38
CA THR A 21 6.97 13.75 4.52
C THR A 21 6.70 13.46 3.05
N LEU A 22 5.61 12.78 2.72
CA LEU A 22 5.37 12.39 1.35
C LEU A 22 3.89 12.24 1.09
N THR A 23 3.44 12.78 -0.02
CA THR A 23 2.10 12.54 -0.53
C THR A 23 2.25 12.20 -2.00
N GLY A 24 1.61 11.12 -2.44
CA GLY A 24 1.70 10.73 -3.84
C GLY A 24 0.76 9.58 -4.13
N GLU A 25 0.71 9.21 -5.39
CA GLU A 25 -0.17 8.16 -5.84
C GLU A 25 0.51 6.80 -5.70
N ILE A 26 -0.21 5.83 -5.16
CA ILE A 26 0.29 4.46 -5.09
C ILE A 26 0.13 3.84 -6.45
N VAL A 27 1.24 3.46 -7.06
CA VAL A 27 1.23 2.88 -8.40
C VAL A 27 1.39 1.37 -8.38
N SER A 28 1.90 0.81 -7.29
CA SER A 28 1.91 -0.63 -7.13
C SER A 28 1.92 -0.97 -5.65
N ALA A 29 1.52 -2.18 -5.33
CA ALA A 29 1.47 -2.62 -3.95
C ALA A 29 1.66 -4.13 -3.90
N GLU A 30 2.40 -4.60 -2.91
CA GLU A 30 2.54 -6.02 -2.67
C GLU A 30 2.71 -6.27 -1.19
N LYS A 31 2.39 -7.47 -0.76
CA LYS A 31 2.51 -7.82 0.62
C LYS A 31 3.99 -7.81 1.02
N HIS A 32 4.31 -7.16 2.11
CA HIS A 32 5.69 -7.02 2.53
C HIS A 32 6.19 -8.37 3.04
N PRO A 33 7.26 -8.89 2.47
CA PRO A 33 7.71 -10.25 2.83
C PRO A 33 8.23 -10.34 4.24
N LYS A 34 8.75 -9.25 4.79
CA LYS A 34 9.26 -9.26 6.15
C LYS A 34 8.64 -8.15 6.96
N GLY A 35 7.40 -7.84 6.67
CA GLY A 35 6.75 -6.76 7.36
C GLY A 35 6.53 -7.07 8.82
N VAL A 36 6.42 -6.01 9.60
CA VAL A 36 6.07 -6.13 11.00
C VAL A 36 4.57 -6.36 11.08
N TRP A 37 4.18 -7.39 11.83
CA TRP A 37 2.78 -7.73 11.92
C TRP A 37 2.22 -7.21 13.22
N TYR A 38 1.19 -6.41 13.13
CA TYR A 38 0.43 -6.00 14.29
C TYR A 38 -0.86 -6.80 14.29
N GLU A 39 -1.46 -6.90 15.44
CA GLU A 39 -2.71 -7.59 15.55
C GLU A 39 -3.72 -6.96 14.59
N ASN A 40 -4.36 -7.78 13.78
CA ASN A 40 -5.38 -7.33 12.83
C ASN A 40 -4.85 -6.37 11.76
N CYS A 41 -3.56 -6.43 11.48
CA CYS A 41 -2.98 -5.61 10.43
C CYS A 41 -2.01 -6.41 9.60
N GLU A 42 -1.84 -6.00 8.37
CA GLU A 42 -0.83 -6.56 7.48
C GLU A 42 -0.03 -5.43 6.88
N SER A 43 1.24 -5.68 6.66
CA SER A 43 2.12 -4.68 6.07
C SER A 43 2.23 -4.90 4.57
N TYR A 44 2.19 -3.83 3.84
CA TYR A 44 2.32 -3.86 2.39
C TYR A 44 3.43 -2.92 1.97
N LEU A 45 4.19 -3.32 0.96
CA LEU A 45 5.17 -2.45 0.36
C LEU A 45 4.52 -1.80 -0.84
N VAL A 46 4.46 -0.48 -0.83
CA VAL A 46 3.81 0.25 -1.89
C VAL A 46 4.83 1.14 -2.60
N GLU A 47 4.69 1.24 -3.89
CA GLU A 47 5.48 2.17 -4.68
C GLU A 47 4.66 3.42 -4.90
N VAL A 48 5.22 4.56 -4.52
CA VAL A 48 4.50 5.83 -4.54
C VAL A 48 5.18 6.76 -5.52
N ARG A 49 4.40 7.37 -6.39
CA ARG A 49 4.92 8.36 -7.32
C ARG A 49 5.02 9.69 -6.61
N LYS A 50 6.22 10.26 -6.60
CA LYS A 50 6.46 11.52 -5.91
C LYS A 50 5.93 12.69 -6.74
N PRO A 51 5.48 13.76 -6.08
CA PRO A 51 4.97 14.92 -6.83
C PRO A 51 6.01 15.57 -7.73
N GLN A 52 7.28 15.51 -7.35
CA GLN A 52 8.32 16.09 -8.15
C GLN A 52 8.83 15.17 -9.23
N GLY A 53 8.31 13.96 -9.31
CA GLY A 53 8.75 12.97 -10.25
C GLY A 53 9.52 11.86 -9.56
N GLY A 54 9.59 10.71 -10.22
CA GLY A 54 10.27 9.57 -9.64
C GLY A 54 9.37 8.80 -8.69
N TYR A 55 9.89 7.70 -8.17
CA TYR A 55 9.13 6.79 -7.34
C TYR A 55 9.91 6.47 -6.09
N THR A 56 9.21 6.09 -5.05
CA THR A 56 9.84 5.65 -3.83
C THR A 56 8.99 4.56 -3.21
N PHE A 57 9.58 3.75 -2.35
CA PHE A 57 8.84 2.68 -1.69
C PHE A 57 8.54 3.08 -0.27
N ARG A 58 7.37 2.68 0.21
CA ARG A 58 6.95 2.91 1.58
C ARG A 58 6.23 1.69 2.09
N THR A 59 6.27 1.50 3.39
CA THR A 59 5.53 0.43 4.03
C THR A 59 4.22 0.99 4.56
N LEU A 60 3.15 0.26 4.31
CA LEU A 60 1.82 0.68 4.72
C LEU A 60 1.17 -0.44 5.49
N ALA A 61 0.65 -0.13 6.67
CA ALA A 61 -0.09 -1.12 7.45
C ALA A 61 -1.57 -1.00 7.14
N VAL A 62 -2.19 -2.12 6.84
CA VAL A 62 -3.60 -2.15 6.49
C VAL A 62 -4.31 -3.03 7.49
N ARG A 63 -5.38 -2.51 8.07
CA ARG A 63 -6.15 -3.28 9.01
C ARG A 63 -6.92 -4.36 8.25
N THR A 64 -6.82 -5.59 8.73
CA THR A 64 -7.45 -6.70 8.04
C THR A 64 -8.65 -7.25 8.76
N ASN A 65 -8.87 -6.85 10.01
CA ASN A 65 -9.99 -7.43 10.68
C ASN A 65 -11.22 -6.59 10.46
N ASP A 66 -12.32 -7.19 10.58
CA ASP A 66 -13.58 -6.50 10.32
C ASP A 66 -14.15 -5.86 11.50
#